data_fa04ce0548265fbe80208e15954cf84d
#
_entry.id   fa04ce0548265fbe80208e15954cf84d
#
_cell.length_a   1.000
_cell.length_b   1.000
_cell.length_c   1.000
_cell.angle_alpha   90.00
_cell.angle_beta   90.00
_cell.angle_gamma   90.00
#
_symmetry.space_group_name_H-M   'P 1'
#
loop_
_entity.id
_entity.type
_entity.pdbx_description
1 polymer ?
#
loop_
_entity_poly.entity_id
_entity_poly.type
_entity_poly.pdbx_seq_one_letter_code
_entity_poly.pdbx_strand_id
1 'polypeptide(L)'
;MTHAAMTGTASYVRPGDWAADPAACSLTFAVRNFGLGTVTGQIPLASATVHVDASGHPVSIRAELDAAGIDTGHRRRDRDLRGRRFLATGRWPVMRFEAASIQPNETGWTVTGTLTVKDRQCPVRLNVAGFTIPADDPAACVDLRATGRLDRRSAGVTAPGLLVGHLVTLSLAIRLRPPVTTVATAQADATGS
;
A
#
# COMPACT_ATOMS: atom_id res chain seq x y z
N MET A 1 -23.43 -35.98 14.58
CA MET A 1 -22.09 -35.36 14.49
C MET A 1 -21.98 -34.76 13.11
N THR A 2 -22.36 -33.50 12.98
CA THR A 2 -22.48 -32.80 11.71
C THR A 2 -21.18 -32.05 11.45
N HIS A 3 -20.48 -32.50 10.42
CA HIS A 3 -19.23 -31.91 9.96
C HIS A 3 -19.59 -30.61 9.22
N ALA A 4 -19.34 -29.47 9.86
CA ALA A 4 -19.48 -28.17 9.23
C ALA A 4 -18.32 -28.03 8.23
N ALA A 5 -18.65 -28.13 6.94
CA ALA A 5 -17.75 -27.82 5.86
C ALA A 5 -17.44 -26.32 5.90
N MET A 6 -16.23 -25.95 6.27
CA MET A 6 -15.70 -24.62 6.06
C MET A 6 -15.45 -24.44 4.57
N THR A 7 -16.44 -23.91 3.88
CA THR A 7 -16.31 -23.48 2.49
C THR A 7 -15.59 -22.14 2.50
N GLY A 8 -14.27 -22.16 2.65
CA GLY A 8 -13.43 -21.05 2.28
C GLY A 8 -13.41 -20.99 0.75
N THR A 9 -14.22 -20.11 0.18
CA THR A 9 -14.13 -19.77 -1.25
C THR A 9 -12.76 -19.14 -1.44
N ALA A 10 -11.79 -19.92 -1.91
CA ALA A 10 -10.53 -19.39 -2.40
C ALA A 10 -10.86 -18.55 -3.63
N SER A 11 -11.02 -17.25 -3.42
CA SER A 11 -11.21 -16.30 -4.51
C SER A 11 -9.92 -16.31 -5.34
N TYR A 12 -9.98 -16.95 -6.51
CA TYR A 12 -8.86 -17.02 -7.43
C TYR A 12 -8.56 -15.61 -7.96
N VAL A 13 -7.39 -15.09 -7.62
CA VAL A 13 -6.91 -13.82 -8.14
C VAL A 13 -6.23 -14.08 -9.48
N ARG A 14 -6.63 -13.35 -10.51
CA ARG A 14 -6.03 -13.48 -11.85
C ARG A 14 -4.52 -13.21 -11.79
N PRO A 15 -3.68 -14.10 -12.35
CA PRO A 15 -2.23 -13.87 -12.43
C PRO A 15 -1.87 -12.64 -13.25
N GLY A 16 -0.75 -12.00 -12.89
CA GLY A 16 -0.21 -10.84 -13.58
C GLY A 16 -0.02 -9.62 -12.68
N ASP A 17 0.26 -8.48 -13.29
CA ASP A 17 0.54 -7.23 -12.60
C ASP A 17 -0.73 -6.40 -12.42
N TRP A 18 -1.16 -6.30 -11.19
CA TRP A 18 -2.28 -5.47 -10.79
C TRP A 18 -1.75 -4.08 -10.41
N ALA A 19 -2.27 -3.05 -11.06
CA ALA A 19 -1.87 -1.67 -10.82
C ALA A 19 -2.89 -0.94 -9.96
N ALA A 20 -2.43 -0.18 -8.96
CA ALA A 20 -3.32 0.67 -8.19
C ALA A 20 -3.88 1.82 -9.04
N ASP A 21 -5.11 2.21 -8.74
CA ASP A 21 -5.70 3.47 -9.21
C ASP A 21 -5.44 4.57 -8.17
N PRO A 22 -4.43 5.46 -8.35
CA PRO A 22 -4.09 6.44 -7.34
C PRO A 22 -5.24 7.37 -6.96
N ALA A 23 -6.13 7.69 -7.90
CA ALA A 23 -7.28 8.56 -7.66
C ALA A 23 -8.36 7.91 -6.79
N ALA A 24 -8.43 6.57 -6.77
CA ALA A 24 -9.36 5.79 -5.96
C ALA A 24 -8.71 5.20 -4.70
N CYS A 25 -7.43 5.53 -4.43
CA CYS A 25 -6.71 5.06 -3.26
C CYS A 25 -6.63 6.15 -2.19
N SER A 26 -6.61 5.73 -0.93
CA SER A 26 -6.30 6.61 0.18
C SER A 26 -5.31 5.96 1.14
N LEU A 27 -4.30 6.72 1.54
CA LEU A 27 -3.34 6.34 2.57
C LEU A 27 -3.38 7.40 3.66
N THR A 28 -3.92 7.02 4.81
CA THR A 28 -4.01 7.89 5.97
C THR A 28 -3.06 7.43 7.07
N PHE A 29 -2.56 8.38 7.83
CA PHE A 29 -1.77 8.11 9.02
C PHE A 29 -2.34 8.83 10.23
N ALA A 30 -2.10 8.27 11.42
CA ALA A 30 -2.48 8.87 12.68
C ALA A 30 -1.33 8.78 13.68
N VAL A 31 -1.07 9.88 14.39
CA VAL A 31 -0.04 9.98 15.42
C VAL A 31 -0.65 10.58 16.67
N ARG A 32 -0.44 9.95 17.82
CA ARG A 32 -0.85 10.52 19.11
C ARG A 32 0.01 11.72 19.47
N ASN A 33 -0.64 12.80 19.82
CA ASN A 33 0.01 14.00 20.37
C ASN A 33 -0.36 14.09 21.86
N PHE A 34 0.62 13.90 22.74
CA PHE A 34 0.38 13.90 24.18
C PHE A 34 -0.07 15.30 24.62
N GLY A 35 -1.33 15.41 25.09
CA GLY A 35 -1.97 16.65 25.52
C GLY A 35 -2.85 17.36 24.49
N LEU A 36 -2.77 17.00 23.19
CA LEU A 36 -3.53 17.65 22.11
C LEU A 36 -4.37 16.69 21.25
N GLY A 37 -4.46 15.41 21.63
CA GLY A 37 -5.24 14.41 20.90
C GLY A 37 -4.46 13.69 19.80
N THR A 38 -5.13 13.26 18.73
CA THR A 38 -4.53 12.54 17.60
C THR A 38 -4.44 13.46 16.40
N VAL A 39 -3.26 13.52 15.79
CA VAL A 39 -3.05 14.18 14.50
C VAL A 39 -3.24 13.11 13.40
N THR A 40 -4.12 13.38 12.47
CA THR A 40 -4.33 12.58 11.27
C THR A 40 -3.83 13.33 10.04
N GLY A 41 -3.47 12.61 9.01
CA GLY A 41 -3.09 13.17 7.72
C GLY A 41 -3.13 12.13 6.62
N GLN A 42 -2.88 12.57 5.41
CA GLN A 42 -2.85 11.75 4.20
C GLN A 42 -1.51 11.94 3.49
N ILE A 43 -1.10 10.89 2.77
CA ILE A 43 0.02 10.94 1.82
C ILE A 43 -0.50 10.34 0.52
N PRO A 44 -0.47 11.08 -0.60
CA PRO A 44 -0.94 10.56 -1.88
C PRO A 44 -0.15 9.33 -2.33
N LEU A 45 -0.84 8.34 -2.87
CA LEU A 45 -0.23 7.24 -3.59
C LEU A 45 0.12 7.73 -5.00
N ALA A 46 1.39 7.64 -5.39
CA ALA A 46 1.82 7.94 -6.75
C ALA A 46 1.63 6.72 -7.66
N SER A 47 2.04 5.55 -7.20
CA SER A 47 1.83 4.28 -7.90
C SER A 47 1.90 3.10 -6.93
N ALA A 48 1.26 1.99 -7.30
CA ALA A 48 1.54 0.70 -6.67
C ALA A 48 1.26 -0.43 -7.66
N THR A 49 2.05 -1.50 -7.54
CA THR A 49 1.89 -2.72 -8.33
C THR A 49 1.95 -3.93 -7.40
N VAL A 50 1.04 -4.86 -7.64
CA VAL A 50 0.99 -6.17 -6.97
C VAL A 50 1.15 -7.23 -8.05
N HIS A 51 2.22 -8.00 -8.00
CA HIS A 51 2.40 -9.15 -8.87
C HIS A 51 1.76 -10.39 -8.25
N VAL A 52 0.88 -11.02 -9.01
CA VAL A 52 0.17 -12.25 -8.64
C VAL A 52 0.68 -13.37 -9.53
N ASP A 53 1.11 -14.48 -8.92
CA ASP A 53 1.63 -15.65 -9.62
C ASP A 53 0.53 -16.49 -10.29
N ALA A 54 0.95 -17.55 -11.00
CA ALA A 54 0.05 -18.47 -11.69
C ALA A 54 -0.91 -19.23 -10.74
N SER A 55 -0.58 -19.28 -9.45
CA SER A 55 -1.41 -19.92 -8.42
C SER A 55 -2.44 -18.95 -7.81
N GLY A 56 -2.45 -17.68 -8.25
CA GLY A 56 -3.32 -16.65 -7.70
C GLY A 56 -2.84 -16.02 -6.40
N HIS A 57 -1.56 -16.20 -6.03
CA HIS A 57 -0.97 -15.64 -4.82
C HIS A 57 -0.17 -14.37 -5.12
N PRO A 58 -0.32 -13.31 -4.31
CA PRO A 58 0.54 -12.15 -4.43
C PRO A 58 1.96 -12.48 -3.96
N VAL A 59 2.94 -12.25 -4.82
CA VAL A 59 4.35 -12.58 -4.57
C VAL A 59 5.27 -11.36 -4.51
N SER A 60 4.81 -10.21 -5.02
CA SER A 60 5.55 -8.95 -4.97
C SER A 60 4.61 -7.77 -4.83
N ILE A 61 5.00 -6.79 -4.01
CA ILE A 61 4.29 -5.51 -3.88
C ILE A 61 5.34 -4.41 -3.88
N ARG A 62 5.14 -3.42 -4.75
CA ARG A 62 5.91 -2.17 -4.78
C ARG A 62 4.96 -0.99 -4.79
N ALA A 63 5.31 0.07 -4.08
CA ALA A 63 4.53 1.30 -4.08
C ALA A 63 5.42 2.54 -3.96
N GLU A 64 4.98 3.63 -4.58
CA GLU A 64 5.56 4.95 -4.43
C GLU A 64 4.51 5.92 -3.88
N LEU A 65 4.93 6.73 -2.92
CA LEU A 65 4.10 7.72 -2.24
C LEU A 65 4.68 9.10 -2.47
N ASP A 66 3.82 10.08 -2.74
CA ASP A 66 4.21 11.48 -2.86
C ASP A 66 4.36 12.10 -1.46
N ALA A 67 5.60 12.14 -0.95
CA ALA A 67 5.90 12.75 0.34
C ALA A 67 5.66 14.27 0.34
N ALA A 68 5.76 14.93 -0.82
CA ALA A 68 5.52 16.36 -0.94
C ALA A 68 4.02 16.70 -0.88
N GLY A 69 3.17 15.74 -1.24
CA GLY A 69 1.72 15.84 -1.15
C GLY A 69 1.13 15.62 0.25
N ILE A 70 1.97 15.45 1.31
CA ILE A 70 1.47 15.27 2.67
C ILE A 70 0.52 16.38 3.07
N ASP A 71 -0.65 15.99 3.58
CA ASP A 71 -1.70 16.90 4.03
C ASP A 71 -2.29 16.43 5.37
N THR A 72 -2.30 17.31 6.35
CA THR A 72 -2.89 17.09 7.68
C THR A 72 -4.05 18.06 7.95
N GLY A 73 -4.52 18.79 6.93
CA GLY A 73 -5.52 19.83 7.08
C GLY A 73 -5.01 21.10 7.79
N HIS A 74 -3.69 21.25 7.98
CA HIS A 74 -3.12 22.40 8.67
C HIS A 74 -1.84 22.90 7.98
N ARG A 75 -1.95 23.97 7.21
CA ARG A 75 -0.89 24.52 6.33
C ARG A 75 0.48 24.70 7.00
N ARG A 76 0.52 25.18 8.25
CA ARG A 76 1.79 25.39 8.98
C ARG A 76 2.45 24.05 9.30
N ARG A 77 1.68 23.09 9.81
CA ARG A 77 2.17 21.75 10.10
C ARG A 77 2.66 21.03 8.84
N ASP A 78 1.93 21.14 7.74
CA ASP A 78 2.32 20.51 6.47
C ASP A 78 3.62 21.09 5.92
N ARG A 79 3.82 22.41 6.05
CA ARG A 79 5.09 23.06 5.73
C ARG A 79 6.22 22.53 6.59
N ASP A 80 6.00 22.40 7.90
CA ASP A 80 7.01 21.87 8.82
C ASP A 80 7.35 20.42 8.50
N LEU A 81 6.33 19.56 8.22
CA LEU A 81 6.49 18.17 7.84
C LEU A 81 7.30 18.00 6.54
N ARG A 82 7.11 18.89 5.55
CA ARG A 82 7.91 18.90 4.32
C ARG A 82 9.35 19.40 4.54
N GLY A 83 9.59 20.06 5.65
CA GLY A 83 10.88 20.68 6.00
C GLY A 83 12.00 19.67 6.26
N ARG A 84 13.26 20.18 6.26
CA ARG A 84 14.49 19.40 6.41
C ARG A 84 14.54 18.55 7.69
N ARG A 85 13.92 19.01 8.77
CA ARG A 85 13.87 18.30 10.08
C ARG A 85 12.98 17.05 10.05
N PHE A 86 12.02 16.98 9.14
CA PHE A 86 11.07 15.88 9.01
C PHE A 86 11.29 15.09 7.72
N LEU A 87 10.50 15.31 6.70
CA LEU A 87 10.53 14.51 5.46
C LEU A 87 11.54 15.03 4.44
N ALA A 88 11.97 16.29 4.54
CA ALA A 88 12.93 16.93 3.62
C ALA A 88 12.51 16.75 2.14
N THR A 89 11.22 16.98 1.83
CA THR A 89 10.62 16.64 0.54
C THR A 89 11.23 17.36 -0.64
N GLY A 90 11.90 18.52 -0.43
CA GLY A 90 12.67 19.18 -1.48
C GLY A 90 13.86 18.38 -1.99
N ARG A 91 14.35 17.40 -1.22
CA ARG A 91 15.42 16.46 -1.62
C ARG A 91 14.87 15.05 -1.85
N TRP A 92 13.85 14.67 -1.10
CA TRP A 92 13.27 13.33 -1.06
C TRP A 92 11.76 13.39 -1.26
N PRO A 93 11.28 13.72 -2.49
CA PRO A 93 9.87 13.91 -2.74
C PRO A 93 9.06 12.62 -2.72
N VAL A 94 9.71 11.47 -2.87
CA VAL A 94 9.07 10.15 -2.98
C VAL A 94 9.52 9.24 -1.85
N MET A 95 8.56 8.53 -1.25
CA MET A 95 8.81 7.37 -0.39
C MET A 95 8.52 6.10 -1.19
N ARG A 96 9.30 5.03 -0.95
CA ARG A 96 9.15 3.75 -1.65
C ARG A 96 8.88 2.63 -0.67
N PHE A 97 7.93 1.79 -0.99
CA PHE A 97 7.66 0.56 -0.25
C PHE A 97 7.93 -0.66 -1.12
N GLU A 98 8.62 -1.63 -0.55
CA GLU A 98 8.84 -2.94 -1.15
C GLU A 98 8.53 -4.03 -0.13
N ALA A 99 7.69 -4.99 -0.54
CA ALA A 99 7.39 -6.16 0.27
C ALA A 99 8.58 -7.12 0.25
N ALA A 100 8.94 -7.62 1.44
CA ALA A 100 9.95 -8.67 1.62
C ALA A 100 9.28 -10.05 1.81
N SER A 101 8.07 -10.08 2.36
CA SER A 101 7.30 -11.30 2.57
C SER A 101 5.80 -11.01 2.54
N ILE A 102 5.05 -11.91 1.92
CA ILE A 102 3.59 -11.87 1.85
C ILE A 102 3.10 -13.25 2.29
N GLN A 103 2.35 -13.30 3.36
CA GLN A 103 1.87 -14.56 3.96
C GLN A 103 0.38 -14.50 4.19
N PRO A 104 -0.37 -15.57 3.89
CA PRO A 104 -1.80 -15.63 4.20
C PRO A 104 -2.03 -15.58 5.72
N ASN A 105 -3.16 -15.00 6.12
CA ASN A 105 -3.66 -15.00 7.48
C ASN A 105 -5.18 -15.24 7.48
N GLU A 106 -5.81 -15.24 8.64
CA GLU A 106 -7.25 -15.54 8.79
C GLU A 106 -8.18 -14.58 8.03
N THR A 107 -7.75 -13.34 7.79
CA THR A 107 -8.57 -12.29 7.16
C THR A 107 -8.11 -11.88 5.77
N GLY A 108 -6.98 -12.40 5.31
CA GLY A 108 -6.36 -12.06 4.04
C GLY A 108 -4.86 -12.30 4.07
N TRP A 109 -4.05 -11.25 4.14
CA TRP A 109 -2.59 -11.32 4.02
C TRP A 109 -1.87 -10.49 5.07
N THR A 110 -0.77 -11.01 5.57
CA THR A 110 0.23 -10.24 6.31
C THR A 110 1.37 -9.92 5.35
N VAL A 111 1.61 -8.64 5.14
CA VAL A 111 2.70 -8.13 4.30
C VAL A 111 3.75 -7.51 5.21
N THR A 112 4.96 -8.02 5.18
CA THR A 112 6.12 -7.38 5.81
C THR A 112 7.02 -6.83 4.72
N GLY A 113 7.55 -5.63 4.93
CA GLY A 113 8.37 -4.97 3.93
C GLY A 113 9.12 -3.78 4.51
N THR A 114 9.70 -3.02 3.62
CA THR A 114 10.52 -1.85 3.94
C THR A 114 9.93 -0.63 3.27
N LEU A 115 9.64 0.40 4.07
CA LEU A 115 9.35 1.74 3.58
C LEU A 115 10.64 2.58 3.63
N THR A 116 11.11 3.00 2.48
CA THR A 116 12.24 3.94 2.37
C THR A 116 11.71 5.36 2.49
N VAL A 117 12.11 6.03 3.56
CA VAL A 117 11.80 7.45 3.82
C VAL A 117 13.11 8.23 3.85
N LYS A 118 13.29 9.18 2.96
CA LYS A 118 14.58 9.84 2.71
C LYS A 118 15.64 8.81 2.30
N ASP A 119 16.68 8.64 3.11
CA ASP A 119 17.77 7.69 2.99
C ASP A 119 17.68 6.53 4.00
N ARG A 120 16.53 6.39 4.70
CA ARG A 120 16.37 5.41 5.77
C ARG A 120 15.34 4.34 5.42
N GLN A 121 15.67 3.12 5.76
CA GLN A 121 14.82 1.95 5.60
C GLN A 121 14.05 1.71 6.91
N CYS A 122 12.72 1.70 6.81
CA CYS A 122 11.81 1.55 7.93
C CYS A 122 11.05 0.24 7.75
N PRO A 123 11.21 -0.74 8.65
CA PRO A 123 10.41 -1.96 8.58
C PRO A 123 8.94 -1.63 8.85
N VAL A 124 8.06 -2.17 8.02
CA VAL A 124 6.61 -2.01 8.12
C VAL A 124 5.96 -3.38 8.01
N ARG A 125 4.96 -3.61 8.87
CA ARG A 125 4.06 -4.75 8.77
C ARG A 125 2.66 -4.24 8.53
N LEU A 126 2.03 -4.74 7.47
CA LEU A 126 0.66 -4.43 7.09
C LEU A 126 -0.19 -5.69 7.22
N ASN A 127 -1.37 -5.54 7.79
CA ASN A 127 -2.41 -6.54 7.72
C ASN A 127 -3.39 -6.12 6.64
N VAL A 128 -3.45 -6.89 5.57
CA VAL A 128 -4.35 -6.67 4.43
C VAL A 128 -5.58 -7.53 4.64
N ALA A 129 -6.75 -6.93 4.58
CA ALA A 129 -8.02 -7.59 4.79
C ALA A 129 -9.03 -7.17 3.72
N GLY A 130 -10.03 -8.05 3.51
CA GLY A 130 -11.24 -7.70 2.77
C GLY A 130 -10.98 -7.34 1.32
N PHE A 131 -10.42 -8.26 0.53
CA PHE A 131 -10.54 -8.11 -0.91
C PHE A 131 -11.72 -8.95 -1.41
N THR A 132 -12.59 -8.28 -2.15
CA THR A 132 -13.69 -8.93 -2.86
C THR A 132 -13.33 -8.91 -4.33
N ILE A 133 -13.22 -10.08 -4.92
CA ILE A 133 -13.11 -10.23 -6.38
C ILE A 133 -14.48 -10.66 -6.83
N PRO A 134 -15.16 -9.88 -7.70
CA PRO A 134 -16.37 -10.35 -8.34
C PRO A 134 -16.03 -11.59 -9.17
N ALA A 135 -16.65 -12.73 -8.85
CA ALA A 135 -16.36 -14.01 -9.49
C ALA A 135 -16.67 -14.01 -11.00
N ASP A 136 -17.56 -13.12 -11.42
CA ASP A 136 -18.17 -13.13 -12.76
C ASP A 136 -17.58 -12.04 -13.69
N ASP A 137 -16.67 -11.19 -13.22
CA ASP A 137 -16.08 -10.13 -14.04
C ASP A 137 -14.55 -10.13 -13.95
N PRO A 138 -13.85 -10.71 -14.94
CA PRO A 138 -12.38 -10.72 -14.99
C PRO A 138 -11.75 -9.32 -15.20
N ALA A 139 -12.57 -8.33 -15.55
CA ALA A 139 -12.14 -6.93 -15.66
C ALA A 139 -12.44 -6.11 -14.40
N ALA A 140 -13.00 -6.72 -13.36
CA ALA A 140 -13.35 -6.03 -12.14
C ALA A 140 -12.10 -5.56 -11.38
N CYS A 141 -12.19 -4.34 -10.85
CA CYS A 141 -11.23 -3.84 -9.88
C CYS A 141 -11.37 -4.57 -8.54
N VAL A 142 -10.28 -4.69 -7.82
CA VAL A 142 -10.23 -5.25 -6.47
C VAL A 142 -10.05 -4.13 -5.46
N ASP A 143 -10.98 -4.02 -4.52
CA ASP A 143 -10.85 -3.11 -3.38
C ASP A 143 -10.30 -3.89 -2.18
N LEU A 144 -9.24 -3.37 -1.59
CA LEU A 144 -8.63 -3.94 -0.39
C LEU A 144 -8.37 -2.87 0.66
N ARG A 145 -8.31 -3.29 1.90
CA ARG A 145 -7.95 -2.45 3.04
C ARG A 145 -6.72 -3.02 3.73
N ALA A 146 -5.85 -2.13 4.17
CA ALA A 146 -4.70 -2.55 4.96
C ALA A 146 -4.52 -1.61 6.15
N THR A 147 -4.03 -2.19 7.26
CA THR A 147 -3.66 -1.43 8.45
C THR A 147 -2.25 -1.82 8.86
N GLY A 148 -1.54 -0.88 9.47
CA GLY A 148 -0.18 -1.14 9.94
C GLY A 148 0.31 -0.12 10.94
N ARG A 149 1.55 -0.31 11.38
CA ARG A 149 2.22 0.62 12.29
C ARG A 149 3.67 0.82 11.85
N LEU A 150 4.15 2.03 12.04
CA LEU A 150 5.51 2.45 11.75
C LEU A 150 6.04 3.25 12.94
N ASP A 151 7.28 2.99 13.35
CA ASP A 151 7.98 3.88 14.28
C ASP A 151 8.65 5.01 13.48
N ARG A 152 8.18 6.27 13.65
CA ARG A 152 8.73 7.42 12.91
C ARG A 152 10.21 7.68 13.18
N ARG A 153 10.74 7.14 14.29
CA ARG A 153 12.18 7.28 14.62
C ARG A 153 13.06 6.51 13.66
N SER A 154 12.57 5.37 13.17
CA SER A 154 13.28 4.60 12.11
C SER A 154 13.43 5.41 10.82
N ALA A 155 12.45 6.28 10.53
CA ALA A 155 12.50 7.22 9.41
C ALA A 155 13.39 8.46 9.66
N GLY A 156 14.04 8.55 10.82
CA GLY A 156 14.82 9.73 11.19
C GLY A 156 13.95 11.00 11.34
N VAL A 157 12.65 10.82 11.59
CA VAL A 157 11.72 11.91 11.86
C VAL A 157 11.72 12.15 13.37
N THR A 158 12.51 13.14 13.79
CA THR A 158 12.64 13.53 15.19
C THR A 158 11.73 14.71 15.49
N ALA A 159 10.74 14.50 16.36
CA ALA A 159 9.98 15.57 16.99
C ALA A 159 10.29 15.54 18.49
N PRO A 160 10.10 16.63 19.26
CA PRO A 160 10.26 16.62 20.70
C PRO A 160 9.46 15.47 21.31
N GLY A 161 10.15 14.46 21.86
CA GLY A 161 9.58 13.16 22.22
C GLY A 161 8.51 13.19 23.31
N LEU A 162 8.45 14.28 24.10
CA LEU A 162 7.44 14.47 25.15
C LEU A 162 6.08 14.92 24.62
N LEU A 163 6.00 15.39 23.37
CA LEU A 163 4.76 15.96 22.82
C LEU A 163 4.15 15.12 21.68
N VAL A 164 4.92 14.29 20.99
CA VAL A 164 4.44 13.53 19.84
C VAL A 164 4.83 12.06 19.94
N GLY A 165 3.84 11.18 19.90
CA GLY A 165 4.06 9.72 19.90
C GLY A 165 5.01 9.27 18.81
N HIS A 166 5.74 8.20 19.06
CA HIS A 166 6.68 7.64 18.09
C HIS A 166 6.02 6.66 17.11
N LEU A 167 4.89 6.06 17.51
CA LEU A 167 4.14 5.14 16.65
C LEU A 167 3.17 5.89 15.76
N VAL A 168 3.26 5.61 14.48
CA VAL A 168 2.35 6.07 13.43
C VAL A 168 1.46 4.89 13.06
N THR A 169 0.16 5.05 13.19
CA THR A 169 -0.81 4.08 12.68
C THR A 169 -1.11 4.40 11.22
N LEU A 170 -1.11 3.38 10.37
CA LEU A 170 -1.38 3.48 8.94
C LEU A 170 -2.72 2.82 8.64
N SER A 171 -3.52 3.46 7.78
CA SER A 171 -4.76 2.90 7.24
C SER A 171 -4.82 3.19 5.75
N LEU A 172 -4.96 2.13 4.97
CA LEU A 172 -4.94 2.17 3.51
C LEU A 172 -6.26 1.62 2.97
N ALA A 173 -6.81 2.31 1.98
CA ALA A 173 -7.85 1.79 1.10
C ALA A 173 -7.27 1.86 -0.31
N ILE A 174 -7.18 0.71 -0.97
CA ILE A 174 -6.49 0.55 -2.24
C ILE A 174 -7.45 -0.10 -3.23
N ARG A 175 -7.57 0.52 -4.40
CA ARG A 175 -8.24 -0.07 -5.56
C ARG A 175 -7.20 -0.51 -6.57
N LEU A 176 -7.23 -1.80 -6.92
CA LEU A 176 -6.36 -2.39 -7.92
C LEU A 176 -7.15 -2.63 -9.21
N ARG A 177 -6.56 -2.25 -10.32
CA ARG A 177 -7.03 -2.55 -11.67
C ARG A 177 -6.41 -3.87 -12.13
N PRO A 178 -7.15 -4.72 -12.85
CA PRO A 178 -6.65 -5.99 -13.32
C PRO A 178 -5.49 -5.84 -14.31
N PRO A 179 -4.67 -6.90 -14.48
CA PRO A 179 -3.65 -6.94 -15.51
C PRO A 179 -4.23 -6.71 -16.89
N VAL A 180 -3.59 -5.86 -17.68
CA VAL A 180 -3.96 -5.67 -19.09
C VAL A 180 -3.57 -6.94 -19.85
N THR A 181 -4.56 -7.63 -20.41
CA THR A 181 -4.28 -8.75 -21.33
C THR A 181 -3.79 -8.18 -22.65
N THR A 182 -2.48 -8.16 -22.85
CA THR A 182 -1.95 -7.97 -24.20
C THR A 182 -2.29 -9.21 -25.00
N VAL A 183 -3.33 -9.17 -25.80
CA VAL A 183 -3.57 -10.18 -26.84
C VAL A 183 -2.42 -10.03 -27.82
N ALA A 184 -1.45 -10.92 -27.74
CA ALA A 184 -0.44 -11.04 -28.78
C ALA A 184 -1.18 -11.42 -30.06
N THR A 185 -1.37 -10.46 -30.95
CA THR A 185 -1.81 -10.74 -32.34
C THR A 185 -0.70 -11.55 -32.98
N ALA A 186 -0.87 -12.84 -32.98
CA ALA A 186 -0.06 -13.73 -33.82
C ALA A 186 -0.34 -13.34 -35.26
N GLN A 187 0.56 -12.56 -35.83
CA GLN A 187 0.58 -12.29 -37.27
C GLN A 187 0.96 -13.57 -37.94
N ALA A 188 -0.03 -14.29 -38.43
CA ALA A 188 0.17 -15.40 -39.32
C ALA A 188 0.74 -14.85 -40.64
N ASP A 189 2.05 -14.98 -40.84
CA ASP A 189 2.66 -14.85 -42.13
C ASP A 189 2.12 -15.98 -43.02
N ALA A 190 1.13 -15.64 -43.81
CA ALA A 190 0.72 -16.43 -44.95
C ALA A 190 1.66 -16.08 -46.10
N THR A 191 2.81 -16.74 -46.16
CA THR A 191 3.59 -16.79 -47.39
C THR A 191 2.96 -17.82 -48.31
N GLY A 192 2.10 -17.35 -49.20
CA GLY A 192 1.66 -18.10 -50.36
C GLY A 192 2.72 -18.00 -51.46
N SER A 193 3.02 -19.09 -52.01
CA SER A 193 3.65 -19.20 -53.33
C SER A 193 2.82 -20.07 -54.25
#